data_49bb020928ef27bfa40d70b8adf00008
#
_entry.id   49bb020928ef27bfa40d70b8adf00008
#
_cell.length_a   1.000
_cell.length_b   1.000
_cell.length_c   1.000
_cell.angle_alpha   90.00
_cell.angle_beta   90.00
_cell.angle_gamma   90.00
#
_symmetry.space_group_name_H-M   'P 1'
#
loop_
_entity.id
_entity.type
_entity.pdbx_description
1 polymer ?
#
loop_
_entity_poly.entity_id
_entity_poly.type
_entity_poly.pdbx_seq_one_letter_code
_entity_poly.pdbx_strand_id
1 'polypeptide(L)'
;MLSDVYGIMPAINLAIKNVKKWNKIEKKSSNFPFGLLGAKSYIKYEPLGTVGMISPWNFPVNLAFVPLVSIFAAGNQVMHKPSEHTPITSSLLKDLCDKAYDQNEFATFLGGPDVGEAFTKLNFDHLLYTGGGSVAKHVMSAASQNLVPCTLELGGKSPVIVGKSADLKTTAKRIMFGKTLNAGQICLAPDYVVVHKDQKDDFINETKNAVSDYFPDLKDNDDYTSIINQNHYDRLQDLLNDAVEKGATIDEINPANEDFSQQEHFKIPPTIVSNTTDDMKIMQEEIFGPLLPVVEYEEIDEATKLTVSYTHLTLPTKQDV
;
A
#
# COMPACT_ATOMS: atom_id res chain seq x y z
N MET A 1 -2.87 -3.29 -15.66
CA MET A 1 -2.33 -4.61 -16.07
C MET A 1 -0.84 -4.77 -15.78
N LEU A 2 0.04 -3.83 -16.18
CA LEU A 2 1.49 -3.94 -15.92
C LEU A 2 1.83 -4.05 -14.43
N SER A 3 1.31 -3.18 -13.59
CA SER A 3 1.60 -3.15 -12.15
C SER A 3 0.93 -4.29 -11.38
N ASP A 4 -0.27 -4.69 -11.78
CA ASP A 4 -1.06 -5.68 -11.04
C ASP A 4 -0.75 -7.14 -11.45
N VAL A 5 -0.49 -7.40 -12.71
CA VAL A 5 -0.23 -8.77 -13.20
C VAL A 5 1.27 -9.03 -13.39
N TYR A 6 1.96 -8.20 -14.18
CA TYR A 6 3.38 -8.42 -14.45
C TYR A 6 4.28 -8.20 -13.24
N GLY A 7 3.84 -7.38 -12.26
CA GLY A 7 4.56 -7.15 -11.00
C GLY A 7 4.81 -8.41 -10.17
N ILE A 8 4.07 -9.51 -10.41
CA ILE A 8 4.21 -10.78 -9.69
C ILE A 8 5.42 -11.58 -10.20
N MET A 9 5.77 -11.47 -11.49
CA MET A 9 6.81 -12.28 -12.12
C MET A 9 8.18 -12.20 -11.44
N PRO A 10 8.67 -11.03 -10.98
CA PRO A 10 9.92 -10.96 -10.23
C PRO A 10 9.92 -11.79 -8.95
N ALA A 11 8.81 -11.78 -8.20
CA ALA A 11 8.67 -12.57 -6.98
C ALA A 11 8.71 -14.08 -7.26
N ILE A 12 7.98 -14.53 -8.28
CA ILE A 12 7.98 -15.94 -8.72
C ILE A 12 9.40 -16.37 -9.11
N ASN A 13 10.06 -15.61 -9.98
CA ASN A 13 11.43 -15.91 -10.44
C ASN A 13 12.43 -15.95 -9.28
N LEU A 14 12.31 -15.04 -8.33
CA LEU A 14 13.14 -15.01 -7.13
C LEU A 14 12.92 -16.27 -6.29
N ALA A 15 11.67 -16.67 -6.07
CA ALA A 15 11.35 -17.88 -5.30
C ALA A 15 11.86 -19.14 -5.98
N ILE A 16 11.60 -19.32 -7.27
CA ILE A 16 12.09 -20.49 -8.04
C ILE A 16 13.62 -20.60 -7.94
N LYS A 17 14.33 -19.48 -8.07
CA LYS A 17 15.80 -19.46 -8.00
C LYS A 17 16.34 -19.80 -6.62
N ASN A 18 15.64 -19.44 -5.56
CA ASN A 18 16.18 -19.44 -4.19
C ASN A 18 15.53 -20.45 -3.24
N VAL A 19 14.36 -21.03 -3.54
CA VAL A 19 13.63 -21.92 -2.62
C VAL A 19 14.50 -23.08 -2.08
N LYS A 20 15.31 -23.69 -2.93
CA LYS A 20 16.24 -24.74 -2.51
C LYS A 20 17.34 -24.25 -1.55
N LYS A 21 17.74 -22.98 -1.67
CA LYS A 21 18.71 -22.35 -0.78
C LYS A 21 18.06 -21.97 0.54
N TRP A 22 16.86 -21.42 0.51
CA TRP A 22 16.11 -21.00 1.70
C TRP A 22 15.77 -22.17 2.62
N ASN A 23 15.50 -23.34 2.05
CA ASN A 23 15.17 -24.55 2.81
C ASN A 23 16.39 -25.38 3.26
N LYS A 24 17.61 -24.85 3.09
CA LYS A 24 18.82 -25.55 3.57
C LYS A 24 18.93 -25.45 5.07
N ILE A 25 19.33 -26.58 5.68
CA ILE A 25 19.67 -26.64 7.11
C ILE A 25 20.93 -25.79 7.34
N GLU A 26 20.84 -24.85 8.25
CA GLU A 26 21.96 -24.02 8.71
C GLU A 26 22.63 -24.67 9.93
N LYS A 27 23.88 -25.08 9.79
CA LYS A 27 24.68 -25.54 10.91
C LYS A 27 25.09 -24.36 11.80
N LYS A 28 24.92 -24.49 13.10
CA LYS A 28 25.33 -23.51 14.12
C LYS A 28 26.37 -24.13 15.04
N SER A 29 27.15 -23.29 15.72
CA SER A 29 28.05 -23.74 16.77
C SER A 29 27.26 -24.25 17.98
N SER A 30 27.66 -25.38 18.55
CA SER A 30 27.11 -25.85 19.82
C SER A 30 27.83 -25.20 20.99
N ASN A 31 27.11 -24.96 22.09
CA ASN A 31 27.70 -24.36 23.28
C ASN A 31 28.80 -25.26 23.89
N PHE A 32 29.84 -24.61 24.42
CA PHE A 32 30.89 -25.31 25.19
C PHE A 32 30.31 -25.84 26.51
N PRO A 33 30.65 -27.10 26.94
CA PRO A 33 31.58 -28.03 26.29
C PRO A 33 30.91 -29.03 25.34
N PHE A 34 29.61 -28.95 25.09
CA PHE A 34 28.83 -29.97 24.39
C PHE A 34 29.29 -30.17 22.96
N GLY A 35 29.79 -29.13 22.26
CA GLY A 35 30.37 -29.22 20.93
C GLY A 35 31.57 -30.16 20.86
N LEU A 36 32.43 -30.15 21.92
CA LEU A 36 33.57 -31.06 22.04
C LEU A 36 33.15 -32.52 22.29
N LEU A 37 31.98 -32.71 22.87
CA LEU A 37 31.37 -34.04 23.10
C LEU A 37 30.57 -34.56 21.91
N GLY A 38 30.61 -33.88 20.77
CA GLY A 38 29.96 -34.30 19.54
C GLY A 38 28.53 -33.77 19.33
N ALA A 39 28.05 -32.86 20.19
CA ALA A 39 26.75 -32.21 19.98
C ALA A 39 26.76 -31.35 18.72
N LYS A 40 25.62 -31.37 17.99
CA LYS A 40 25.41 -30.62 16.75
C LYS A 40 24.19 -29.74 16.91
N SER A 41 24.33 -28.44 16.59
CA SER A 41 23.24 -27.49 16.56
C SER A 41 22.97 -27.05 15.14
N TYR A 42 21.69 -26.90 14.78
CA TYR A 42 21.30 -26.45 13.45
C TYR A 42 19.95 -25.75 13.50
N ILE A 43 19.69 -24.90 12.52
CA ILE A 43 18.39 -24.30 12.24
C ILE A 43 17.80 -24.99 11.01
N LYS A 44 16.58 -25.45 11.13
CA LYS A 44 15.77 -25.98 10.02
C LYS A 44 14.49 -25.14 9.96
N TYR A 45 14.19 -24.59 8.79
CA TYR A 45 12.94 -23.90 8.54
C TYR A 45 11.88 -24.92 8.18
N GLU A 46 10.70 -24.78 8.79
CA GLU A 46 9.55 -25.65 8.54
C GLU A 46 8.31 -24.79 8.27
N PRO A 47 7.32 -25.27 7.50
CA PRO A 47 6.08 -24.55 7.29
C PRO A 47 5.35 -24.34 8.62
N LEU A 48 4.65 -23.21 8.73
CA LEU A 48 3.79 -22.92 9.87
C LEU A 48 2.54 -23.79 9.88
N GLY A 49 1.97 -24.02 8.68
CA GLY A 49 0.74 -24.79 8.48
C GLY A 49 -0.23 -24.04 7.55
N THR A 50 -1.43 -23.72 8.05
CA THR A 50 -2.45 -23.01 7.29
C THR A 50 -2.38 -21.50 7.55
N VAL A 51 -2.10 -20.74 6.48
CA VAL A 51 -2.07 -19.28 6.52
C VAL A 51 -3.39 -18.72 6.02
N GLY A 52 -4.09 -17.93 6.86
CA GLY A 52 -5.18 -17.08 6.41
C GLY A 52 -4.62 -15.84 5.72
N MET A 53 -5.11 -15.51 4.53
CA MET A 53 -4.67 -14.34 3.77
C MET A 53 -5.87 -13.48 3.37
N ILE A 54 -5.88 -12.21 3.77
CA ILE A 54 -6.89 -11.23 3.37
C ILE A 54 -6.21 -10.19 2.49
N SER A 55 -6.64 -10.10 1.22
CA SER A 55 -6.06 -9.18 0.25
C SER A 55 -6.99 -8.00 -0.09
N PRO A 56 -6.42 -6.82 -0.41
CA PRO A 56 -7.17 -5.59 -0.67
C PRO A 56 -7.66 -5.49 -2.11
N TRP A 57 -8.35 -4.40 -2.41
CA TRP A 57 -9.00 -4.13 -3.70
C TRP A 57 -8.14 -3.31 -4.67
N ASN A 58 -7.14 -2.58 -4.19
CA ASN A 58 -6.42 -1.60 -5.01
C ASN A 58 -5.44 -2.22 -6.04
N PHE A 59 -4.87 -3.38 -5.72
CA PHE A 59 -4.11 -4.25 -6.62
C PHE A 59 -4.50 -5.70 -6.35
N PRO A 60 -5.72 -6.11 -6.75
CA PRO A 60 -6.32 -7.36 -6.29
C PRO A 60 -5.57 -8.61 -6.73
N VAL A 61 -4.83 -8.56 -7.84
CA VAL A 61 -4.02 -9.69 -8.32
C VAL A 61 -2.63 -9.66 -7.69
N ASN A 62 -1.95 -8.53 -7.73
CA ASN A 62 -0.58 -8.39 -7.20
C ASN A 62 -0.51 -8.68 -5.70
N LEU A 63 -1.38 -8.01 -4.91
CA LEU A 63 -1.37 -8.13 -3.45
C LEU A 63 -1.96 -9.43 -2.92
N ALA A 64 -2.56 -10.26 -3.79
CA ALA A 64 -2.88 -11.65 -3.48
C ALA A 64 -1.69 -12.57 -3.81
N PHE A 65 -1.11 -12.46 -5.01
CA PHE A 65 -0.16 -13.44 -5.50
C PHE A 65 1.28 -13.21 -5.06
N VAL A 66 1.74 -11.97 -4.85
CA VAL A 66 3.11 -11.73 -4.36
C VAL A 66 3.34 -12.34 -2.98
N PRO A 67 2.47 -12.14 -1.98
CA PRO A 67 2.60 -12.84 -0.70
C PRO A 67 2.45 -14.37 -0.84
N LEU A 68 1.51 -14.82 -1.68
CA LEU A 68 1.26 -16.24 -1.93
C LEU A 68 2.52 -16.98 -2.38
N VAL A 69 3.34 -16.36 -3.24
CA VAL A 69 4.62 -16.93 -3.69
C VAL A 69 5.54 -17.27 -2.50
N SER A 70 5.63 -16.38 -1.53
CA SER A 70 6.46 -16.57 -0.34
C SER A 70 5.87 -17.62 0.61
N ILE A 71 4.55 -17.60 0.79
CA ILE A 71 3.82 -18.57 1.63
C ILE A 71 4.01 -19.99 1.08
N PHE A 72 3.86 -20.18 -0.22
CA PHE A 72 4.10 -21.48 -0.87
C PHE A 72 5.57 -21.90 -0.88
N ALA A 73 6.49 -20.95 -1.10
CA ALA A 73 7.92 -21.24 -1.03
C ALA A 73 8.37 -21.77 0.34
N ALA A 74 7.65 -21.37 1.40
CA ALA A 74 7.84 -21.87 2.76
C ALA A 74 7.10 -23.20 3.05
N GLY A 75 6.29 -23.70 2.11
CA GLY A 75 5.57 -24.99 2.21
C GLY A 75 4.23 -24.91 2.97
N ASN A 76 3.66 -23.72 3.14
CA ASN A 76 2.37 -23.53 3.80
C ASN A 76 1.18 -23.72 2.87
N GLN A 77 0.03 -24.01 3.45
CA GLN A 77 -1.29 -23.98 2.82
C GLN A 77 -1.93 -22.61 3.00
N VAL A 78 -2.85 -22.22 2.11
CA VAL A 78 -3.47 -20.89 2.15
C VAL A 78 -4.98 -20.97 2.06
N MET A 79 -5.66 -20.28 2.97
CA MET A 79 -7.03 -19.87 2.81
C MET A 79 -7.04 -18.37 2.46
N HIS A 80 -7.65 -18.01 1.35
CA HIS A 80 -7.65 -16.64 0.82
C HIS A 80 -9.03 -16.01 0.83
N LYS A 81 -9.15 -14.81 1.39
CA LYS A 81 -10.33 -13.96 1.32
C LYS A 81 -9.96 -12.67 0.55
N PRO A 82 -10.27 -12.58 -0.75
CA PRO A 82 -10.09 -11.35 -1.52
C PRO A 82 -11.12 -10.29 -1.13
N SER A 83 -10.88 -9.04 -1.54
CA SER A 83 -11.81 -7.94 -1.28
C SER A 83 -13.13 -8.11 -2.03
N GLU A 84 -14.21 -7.74 -1.38
CA GLU A 84 -15.56 -7.64 -1.95
C GLU A 84 -15.73 -6.44 -2.89
N HIS A 85 -14.85 -5.45 -2.83
CA HIS A 85 -14.90 -4.26 -3.69
C HIS A 85 -14.46 -4.53 -5.13
N THR A 86 -13.86 -5.70 -5.40
CA THR A 86 -13.47 -6.14 -6.75
C THR A 86 -14.11 -7.49 -7.11
N PRO A 87 -15.46 -7.61 -7.11
CA PRO A 87 -16.14 -8.90 -7.17
C PRO A 87 -15.84 -9.71 -8.44
N ILE A 88 -15.75 -9.05 -9.58
CA ILE A 88 -15.45 -9.70 -10.87
C ILE A 88 -14.03 -10.29 -10.85
N THR A 89 -13.05 -9.50 -10.44
CA THR A 89 -11.65 -9.97 -10.33
C THR A 89 -11.53 -11.07 -9.30
N SER A 90 -12.17 -10.92 -8.14
CA SER A 90 -12.13 -11.92 -7.06
C SER A 90 -12.74 -13.25 -7.48
N SER A 91 -13.85 -13.23 -8.23
CA SER A 91 -14.46 -14.44 -8.80
C SER A 91 -13.54 -15.09 -9.83
N LEU A 92 -12.95 -14.32 -10.74
CA LEU A 92 -12.01 -14.84 -11.72
C LEU A 92 -10.78 -15.48 -11.05
N LEU A 93 -10.23 -14.84 -10.03
CA LEU A 93 -9.09 -15.38 -9.28
C LEU A 93 -9.45 -16.70 -8.61
N LYS A 94 -10.64 -16.78 -7.99
CA LYS A 94 -11.14 -18.04 -7.42
C LYS A 94 -11.21 -19.13 -8.48
N ASP A 95 -11.85 -18.87 -9.61
CA ASP A 95 -12.03 -19.86 -10.70
C ASP A 95 -10.69 -20.35 -11.28
N LEU A 96 -9.69 -19.47 -11.38
CA LEU A 96 -8.35 -19.81 -11.84
C LEU A 96 -7.60 -20.64 -10.79
N CYS A 97 -7.69 -20.28 -9.53
CA CYS A 97 -7.03 -20.99 -8.44
C CYS A 97 -7.66 -22.37 -8.19
N ASP A 98 -8.98 -22.49 -8.23
CA ASP A 98 -9.68 -23.77 -8.08
C ASP A 98 -9.33 -24.78 -9.21
N LYS A 99 -8.88 -24.28 -10.38
CA LYS A 99 -8.40 -25.13 -11.49
C LYS A 99 -6.92 -25.48 -11.35
N ALA A 100 -6.13 -24.65 -10.69
CA ALA A 100 -4.67 -24.77 -10.63
C ALA A 100 -4.16 -25.50 -9.39
N TYR A 101 -4.92 -25.48 -8.30
CA TYR A 101 -4.53 -26.00 -6.98
C TYR A 101 -5.62 -26.90 -6.40
N ASP A 102 -5.22 -27.89 -5.62
CA ASP A 102 -6.15 -28.61 -4.75
C ASP A 102 -6.62 -27.69 -3.61
N GLN A 103 -7.89 -27.87 -3.19
CA GLN A 103 -8.46 -27.07 -2.10
C GLN A 103 -7.72 -27.22 -0.76
N ASN A 104 -6.98 -28.29 -0.59
CA ASN A 104 -6.10 -28.48 0.57
C ASN A 104 -4.80 -27.66 0.49
N GLU A 105 -4.45 -27.15 -0.68
CA GLU A 105 -3.27 -26.29 -0.88
C GLU A 105 -3.66 -24.82 -0.88
N PHE A 106 -4.72 -24.49 -1.62
CA PHE A 106 -5.23 -23.13 -1.77
C PHE A 106 -6.75 -23.11 -1.93
N ALA A 107 -7.43 -22.41 -1.03
CA ALA A 107 -8.89 -22.24 -1.09
C ALA A 107 -9.27 -20.77 -1.01
N THR A 108 -10.15 -20.30 -1.92
CA THR A 108 -10.63 -18.89 -1.95
C THR A 108 -12.08 -18.79 -1.48
N PHE A 109 -12.32 -17.86 -0.54
CA PHE A 109 -13.62 -17.58 0.07
C PHE A 109 -14.11 -16.18 -0.33
N LEU A 110 -15.13 -16.12 -1.16
CA LEU A 110 -15.77 -14.88 -1.57
C LEU A 110 -16.83 -14.46 -0.56
N GLY A 111 -17.01 -13.16 -0.39
CA GLY A 111 -18.07 -12.61 0.44
C GLY A 111 -17.74 -11.23 1.01
N GLY A 112 -18.74 -10.63 1.64
CA GLY A 112 -18.66 -9.31 2.24
C GLY A 112 -17.99 -9.26 3.60
N PRO A 113 -18.23 -8.17 4.36
CA PRO A 113 -17.64 -7.97 5.68
C PRO A 113 -17.98 -9.09 6.70
N ASP A 114 -19.18 -9.68 6.60
CA ASP A 114 -19.63 -10.80 7.42
C ASP A 114 -18.76 -12.05 7.25
N VAL A 115 -18.42 -12.38 5.99
CA VAL A 115 -17.48 -13.48 5.67
C VAL A 115 -16.08 -13.11 6.14
N GLY A 116 -15.66 -11.85 5.97
CA GLY A 116 -14.38 -11.34 6.50
C GLY A 116 -14.27 -11.50 8.01
N GLU A 117 -15.31 -11.12 8.74
CA GLU A 117 -15.35 -11.28 10.20
C GLU A 117 -15.30 -12.75 10.62
N ALA A 118 -16.07 -13.62 9.98
CA ALA A 118 -16.05 -15.06 10.25
C ALA A 118 -14.65 -15.65 9.93
N PHE A 119 -14.04 -15.23 8.84
CA PHE A 119 -12.71 -15.67 8.42
C PHE A 119 -11.64 -15.34 9.46
N THR A 120 -11.64 -14.12 10.01
CA THR A 120 -10.64 -13.70 11.01
C THR A 120 -10.73 -14.45 12.35
N LYS A 121 -11.86 -15.12 12.62
CA LYS A 121 -12.08 -15.94 13.83
C LYS A 121 -11.61 -17.40 13.69
N LEU A 122 -11.17 -17.79 12.49
CA LEU A 122 -10.65 -19.15 12.27
C LEU A 122 -9.29 -19.35 12.96
N ASN A 123 -9.01 -20.60 13.31
CA ASN A 123 -7.78 -20.98 13.99
C ASN A 123 -6.67 -21.25 12.97
N PHE A 124 -6.10 -20.18 12.42
CA PHE A 124 -4.94 -20.23 11.53
C PHE A 124 -3.64 -20.42 12.30
N ASP A 125 -2.62 -20.95 11.63
CA ASP A 125 -1.24 -20.92 12.15
C ASP A 125 -0.57 -19.55 11.95
N HIS A 126 -1.07 -18.76 10.99
CA HIS A 126 -0.71 -17.36 10.75
C HIS A 126 -1.80 -16.64 9.99
N LEU A 127 -1.97 -15.33 10.21
CA LEU A 127 -2.90 -14.49 9.46
C LEU A 127 -2.16 -13.32 8.84
N LEU A 128 -2.22 -13.23 7.51
CA LEU A 128 -1.73 -12.10 6.73
C LEU A 128 -2.91 -11.21 6.33
N TYR A 129 -2.85 -9.96 6.70
CA TYR A 129 -3.83 -8.94 6.32
C TYR A 129 -3.15 -7.77 5.62
N THR A 130 -3.68 -7.39 4.46
CA THR A 130 -3.29 -6.17 3.75
C THR A 130 -4.50 -5.26 3.61
N GLY A 131 -4.43 -4.03 4.13
CA GLY A 131 -5.54 -3.07 4.08
C GLY A 131 -5.42 -1.93 5.07
N GLY A 132 -6.55 -1.28 5.38
CA GLY A 132 -6.58 -0.11 6.27
C GLY A 132 -6.37 -0.44 7.74
N GLY A 133 -5.71 0.48 8.48
CA GLY A 133 -5.37 0.30 9.89
C GLY A 133 -6.57 0.15 10.84
N SER A 134 -7.71 0.76 10.51
CA SER A 134 -8.94 0.62 11.31
C SER A 134 -9.45 -0.82 11.30
N VAL A 135 -9.50 -1.45 10.13
CA VAL A 135 -9.90 -2.86 9.98
C VAL A 135 -8.84 -3.79 10.58
N ALA A 136 -7.55 -3.47 10.46
CA ALA A 136 -6.47 -4.26 11.04
C ALA A 136 -6.62 -4.44 12.56
N LYS A 137 -7.12 -3.43 13.27
CA LYS A 137 -7.40 -3.54 14.72
C LYS A 137 -8.46 -4.60 15.02
N HIS A 138 -9.50 -4.69 14.19
CA HIS A 138 -10.53 -5.74 14.33
C HIS A 138 -9.97 -7.11 13.98
N VAL A 139 -9.16 -7.20 12.93
CA VAL A 139 -8.46 -8.45 12.55
C VAL A 139 -7.59 -8.97 13.69
N MET A 140 -6.73 -8.11 14.27
CA MET A 140 -5.89 -8.47 15.41
C MET A 140 -6.72 -8.89 16.63
N SER A 141 -7.79 -8.16 16.93
CA SER A 141 -8.67 -8.47 18.05
C SER A 141 -9.31 -9.85 17.90
N ALA A 142 -9.78 -10.19 16.69
CA ALA A 142 -10.34 -11.50 16.41
C ALA A 142 -9.28 -12.61 16.48
N ALA A 143 -8.14 -12.42 15.83
CA ALA A 143 -7.02 -13.37 15.82
C ALA A 143 -6.48 -13.68 17.22
N SER A 144 -6.45 -12.68 18.11
CA SER A 144 -5.96 -12.82 19.48
C SER A 144 -6.76 -13.81 20.32
N GLN A 145 -8.03 -14.06 19.99
CA GLN A 145 -8.87 -15.04 20.70
C GLN A 145 -8.34 -16.47 20.56
N ASN A 146 -7.67 -16.75 19.43
CA ASN A 146 -7.07 -18.05 19.15
C ASN A 146 -5.53 -18.00 19.18
N LEU A 147 -4.94 -16.89 19.67
CA LEU A 147 -3.49 -16.64 19.69
C LEU A 147 -2.83 -16.76 18.32
N VAL A 148 -3.57 -16.42 17.24
CA VAL A 148 -3.05 -16.45 15.87
C VAL A 148 -2.08 -15.29 15.65
N PRO A 149 -0.81 -15.56 15.27
CA PRO A 149 0.12 -14.51 14.91
C PRO A 149 -0.32 -13.79 13.62
N CYS A 150 -0.17 -12.46 13.60
CA CYS A 150 -0.56 -11.65 12.46
C CYS A 150 0.63 -10.95 11.81
N THR A 151 0.65 -10.92 10.48
CA THR A 151 1.41 -9.95 9.68
C THR A 151 0.41 -8.94 9.11
N LEU A 152 0.64 -7.66 9.36
CA LEU A 152 -0.23 -6.58 8.92
C LEU A 152 0.53 -5.68 7.96
N GLU A 153 0.09 -5.68 6.71
CA GLU A 153 0.56 -4.77 5.67
C GLU A 153 -0.44 -3.63 5.56
N LEU A 154 -0.03 -2.46 6.00
CA LEU A 154 -0.90 -1.29 6.17
C LEU A 154 -0.44 -0.13 5.30
N GLY A 155 -1.27 0.89 5.21
CA GLY A 155 -0.93 2.14 4.58
C GLY A 155 -0.07 3.04 5.49
N GLY A 156 0.13 4.26 5.03
CA GLY A 156 0.87 5.29 5.75
C GLY A 156 0.85 6.62 5.02
N LYS A 157 1.32 7.67 5.69
CA LYS A 157 1.50 8.99 5.06
C LYS A 157 2.90 9.09 4.48
N SER A 158 3.08 8.56 3.27
CA SER A 158 4.37 8.52 2.58
C SER A 158 4.84 9.92 2.17
N PRO A 159 5.83 10.52 2.84
CA PRO A 159 6.32 11.85 2.53
C PRO A 159 7.25 11.84 1.32
N VAL A 160 7.26 12.94 0.56
CA VAL A 160 8.31 13.23 -0.41
C VAL A 160 9.02 14.51 0.00
N ILE A 161 10.31 14.44 0.24
CA ILE A 161 11.14 15.63 0.50
C ILE A 161 11.84 16.04 -0.80
N VAL A 162 11.55 17.23 -1.27
CA VAL A 162 12.19 17.85 -2.44
C VAL A 162 13.35 18.68 -1.97
N GLY A 163 14.57 18.19 -2.16
CA GLY A 163 15.79 18.93 -1.81
C GLY A 163 15.98 20.15 -2.70
N LYS A 164 16.59 21.22 -2.15
CA LYS A 164 16.79 22.51 -2.83
C LYS A 164 17.55 22.40 -4.17
N SER A 165 18.38 21.37 -4.35
CA SER A 165 19.12 21.12 -5.58
C SER A 165 18.40 20.23 -6.60
N ALA A 166 17.16 19.80 -6.29
CA ALA A 166 16.39 18.92 -7.16
C ALA A 166 15.97 19.63 -8.46
N ASP A 167 16.01 18.92 -9.58
CA ASP A 167 15.35 19.36 -10.81
C ASP A 167 13.85 19.25 -10.67
N LEU A 168 13.16 20.38 -10.55
CA LEU A 168 11.72 20.44 -10.23
C LEU A 168 10.86 19.78 -11.29
N LYS A 169 11.19 19.95 -12.57
CA LYS A 169 10.43 19.36 -13.67
C LYS A 169 10.45 17.82 -13.62
N THR A 170 11.62 17.23 -13.48
CA THR A 170 11.75 15.78 -13.36
C THR A 170 11.10 15.27 -12.08
N THR A 171 11.27 16.02 -10.98
CA THR A 171 10.71 15.68 -9.67
C THR A 171 9.19 15.69 -9.70
N ALA A 172 8.57 16.76 -10.21
CA ALA A 172 7.12 16.87 -10.35
C ALA A 172 6.55 15.73 -11.22
N LYS A 173 7.18 15.41 -12.37
CA LYS A 173 6.77 14.28 -13.21
C LYS A 173 6.77 12.97 -12.44
N ARG A 174 7.83 12.66 -11.69
CA ARG A 174 7.92 11.41 -10.92
C ARG A 174 6.89 11.34 -9.79
N ILE A 175 6.70 12.45 -9.08
CA ILE A 175 5.72 12.54 -7.99
C ILE A 175 4.31 12.35 -8.56
N MET A 176 3.96 13.07 -9.62
CA MET A 176 2.62 12.98 -10.21
C MET A 176 2.36 11.65 -10.89
N PHE A 177 3.37 11.02 -11.50
CA PHE A 177 3.23 9.64 -11.95
C PHE A 177 2.81 8.70 -10.80
N GLY A 178 3.51 8.77 -9.65
CA GLY A 178 3.16 7.98 -8.47
C GLY A 178 1.81 8.34 -7.85
N LYS A 179 1.43 9.63 -7.91
CA LYS A 179 0.18 10.12 -7.34
C LYS A 179 -1.04 9.86 -8.21
N THR A 180 -0.88 9.86 -9.54
CA THR A 180 -1.99 9.62 -10.48
C THR A 180 -2.12 8.14 -10.85
N LEU A 181 -1.08 7.34 -10.67
CA LEU A 181 -1.19 5.88 -10.83
C LEU A 181 -2.28 5.35 -9.88
N ASN A 182 -3.26 4.65 -10.43
CA ASN A 182 -4.45 4.18 -9.73
C ASN A 182 -5.18 5.28 -8.92
N ALA A 183 -5.15 6.52 -9.42
CA ALA A 183 -5.66 7.72 -8.73
C ALA A 183 -5.14 7.88 -7.28
N GLY A 184 -3.89 7.50 -7.03
CA GLY A 184 -3.27 7.58 -5.70
C GLY A 184 -3.75 6.54 -4.69
N GLN A 185 -4.55 5.57 -5.10
CA GLN A 185 -5.06 4.49 -4.25
C GLN A 185 -3.99 3.39 -4.06
N ILE A 186 -2.83 3.80 -3.56
CA ILE A 186 -1.64 2.96 -3.37
C ILE A 186 -1.02 3.27 -2.02
N CYS A 187 -0.68 2.25 -1.25
CA CYS A 187 -0.02 2.38 0.07
C CYS A 187 1.34 3.10 0.01
N LEU A 188 1.99 3.14 -1.16
CA LEU A 188 3.28 3.79 -1.41
C LEU A 188 3.12 5.10 -2.22
N ALA A 189 1.90 5.54 -2.55
CA ALA A 189 1.71 6.79 -3.28
C ALA A 189 2.27 7.98 -2.47
N PRO A 190 2.85 8.99 -3.11
CA PRO A 190 3.16 10.24 -2.45
C PRO A 190 1.93 10.78 -1.73
N ASP A 191 1.96 10.81 -0.40
CA ASP A 191 0.82 11.26 0.39
C ASP A 191 0.84 12.78 0.56
N TYR A 192 2.02 13.33 0.84
CA TYR A 192 2.29 14.76 0.85
C TYR A 192 3.71 15.06 0.38
N VAL A 193 3.95 16.31 -0.02
CA VAL A 193 5.26 16.79 -0.46
C VAL A 193 5.75 17.88 0.46
N VAL A 194 7.02 17.84 0.83
CA VAL A 194 7.72 18.88 1.58
C VAL A 194 8.74 19.52 0.65
N VAL A 195 8.56 20.80 0.32
CA VAL A 195 9.35 21.55 -0.66
C VAL A 195 9.93 22.81 -0.03
N HIS A 196 11.13 23.24 -0.47
CA HIS A 196 11.69 24.49 0.01
C HIS A 196 10.79 25.68 -0.38
N LYS A 197 10.56 26.61 0.56
CA LYS A 197 9.62 27.74 0.39
C LYS A 197 9.84 28.55 -0.90
N ASP A 198 11.10 28.79 -1.28
CA ASP A 198 11.45 29.55 -2.50
C ASP A 198 11.15 28.78 -3.80
N GLN A 199 10.85 27.49 -3.73
CA GLN A 199 10.59 26.60 -4.87
C GLN A 199 9.15 26.11 -4.95
N LYS A 200 8.30 26.47 -3.99
CA LYS A 200 6.92 25.97 -3.90
C LYS A 200 6.10 26.29 -5.14
N ASP A 201 6.09 27.55 -5.56
CA ASP A 201 5.25 27.97 -6.70
C ASP A 201 5.74 27.35 -8.00
N ASP A 202 7.05 27.28 -8.22
CA ASP A 202 7.65 26.63 -9.38
C ASP A 202 7.33 25.11 -9.37
N PHE A 203 7.42 24.45 -8.22
CA PHE A 203 7.05 23.05 -8.07
C PHE A 203 5.57 22.82 -8.38
N ILE A 204 4.67 23.66 -7.88
CA ILE A 204 3.23 23.57 -8.18
C ILE A 204 2.98 23.74 -9.69
N ASN A 205 3.64 24.69 -10.33
CA ASN A 205 3.51 24.89 -11.77
C ASN A 205 4.01 23.69 -12.57
N GLU A 206 5.17 23.11 -12.20
CA GLU A 206 5.69 21.90 -12.85
C GLU A 206 4.79 20.68 -12.59
N THR A 207 4.11 20.64 -11.47
CA THR A 207 3.12 19.57 -11.13
C THR A 207 1.90 19.66 -12.06
N LYS A 208 1.37 20.87 -12.31
CA LYS A 208 0.28 21.11 -13.27
C LYS A 208 0.69 20.71 -14.68
N ASN A 209 1.89 21.10 -15.11
CA ASN A 209 2.44 20.72 -16.41
C ASN A 209 2.55 19.20 -16.55
N ALA A 210 3.04 18.52 -15.52
CA ALA A 210 3.20 17.08 -15.51
C ALA A 210 1.85 16.35 -15.65
N VAL A 211 0.82 16.78 -14.95
CA VAL A 211 -0.53 16.18 -15.07
C VAL A 211 -1.10 16.42 -16.47
N SER A 212 -0.97 17.64 -17.00
CA SER A 212 -1.45 17.97 -18.35
C SER A 212 -0.71 17.18 -19.45
N ASP A 213 0.58 16.87 -19.23
CA ASP A 213 1.36 16.01 -20.14
C ASP A 213 0.87 14.54 -20.10
N TYR A 214 0.42 14.05 -18.94
CA TYR A 214 -0.05 12.67 -18.76
C TYR A 214 -1.50 12.49 -19.18
N PHE A 215 -2.35 13.45 -18.82
CA PHE A 215 -3.79 13.38 -18.99
C PHE A 215 -4.30 14.73 -19.53
N PRO A 216 -4.43 14.88 -20.85
CA PRO A 216 -5.02 16.09 -21.44
C PRO A 216 -6.50 16.28 -21.09
N ASP A 217 -7.19 15.17 -20.77
CA ASP A 217 -8.52 15.11 -20.20
C ASP A 217 -8.57 14.04 -19.10
N LEU A 218 -9.59 14.03 -18.26
CA LEU A 218 -9.67 13.15 -17.08
C LEU A 218 -10.99 12.40 -17.00
N LYS A 219 -12.12 13.09 -17.22
CA LYS A 219 -13.45 12.59 -16.88
C LYS A 219 -13.82 11.33 -17.66
N ASP A 220 -13.63 11.35 -18.96
CA ASP A 220 -13.94 10.24 -19.86
C ASP A 220 -12.68 9.50 -20.33
N ASN A 221 -11.54 9.74 -19.70
CA ASN A 221 -10.25 9.14 -20.02
C ASN A 221 -10.10 7.77 -19.35
N ASP A 222 -10.02 6.70 -20.13
CA ASP A 222 -9.87 5.33 -19.65
C ASP A 222 -8.53 5.06 -18.93
N ASP A 223 -7.50 5.89 -19.20
CA ASP A 223 -6.19 5.78 -18.57
C ASP A 223 -6.16 6.44 -17.18
N TYR A 224 -7.15 7.28 -16.84
CA TYR A 224 -7.27 7.88 -15.51
C TYR A 224 -8.29 7.13 -14.65
N THR A 225 -7.81 6.51 -13.58
CA THR A 225 -8.59 5.59 -12.75
C THR A 225 -9.63 6.32 -11.87
N SER A 226 -10.79 5.70 -11.69
CA SER A 226 -11.84 6.12 -10.76
C SER A 226 -11.48 5.78 -9.31
N ILE A 227 -12.08 6.48 -8.34
CA ILE A 227 -12.11 6.06 -6.95
C ILE A 227 -13.01 4.81 -6.85
N ILE A 228 -12.62 3.87 -6.01
CA ILE A 228 -13.19 2.52 -5.99
C ILE A 228 -14.70 2.47 -5.74
N ASN A 229 -15.25 3.35 -4.92
CA ASN A 229 -16.67 3.41 -4.59
C ASN A 229 -17.06 4.76 -3.97
N GLN A 230 -18.38 4.95 -3.77
CA GLN A 230 -18.95 6.17 -3.19
C GLN A 230 -18.36 6.50 -1.82
N ASN A 231 -18.21 5.55 -0.92
CA ASN A 231 -17.71 5.81 0.44
C ASN A 231 -16.30 6.39 0.44
N HIS A 232 -15.41 5.87 -0.43
CA HIS A 232 -14.06 6.40 -0.59
C HIS A 232 -14.06 7.76 -1.29
N TYR A 233 -14.98 7.97 -2.25
CA TYR A 233 -15.16 9.26 -2.90
C TYR A 233 -15.60 10.33 -1.88
N ASP A 234 -16.64 10.05 -1.09
CA ASP A 234 -17.15 10.96 -0.07
C ASP A 234 -16.10 11.29 0.98
N ARG A 235 -15.32 10.28 1.42
CA ARG A 235 -14.20 10.50 2.35
C ARG A 235 -13.17 11.48 1.79
N LEU A 236 -12.83 11.39 0.49
CA LEU A 236 -11.90 12.33 -0.14
C LEU A 236 -12.49 13.73 -0.25
N GLN A 237 -13.78 13.86 -0.53
CA GLN A 237 -14.47 15.15 -0.49
C GLN A 237 -14.49 15.75 0.93
N ASP A 238 -14.71 14.92 1.95
CA ASP A 238 -14.66 15.35 3.36
C ASP A 238 -13.26 15.85 3.76
N LEU A 239 -12.17 15.23 3.27
CA LEU A 239 -10.81 15.73 3.48
C LEU A 239 -10.59 17.10 2.86
N LEU A 240 -11.10 17.32 1.64
CA LEU A 240 -11.02 18.62 0.96
C LEU A 240 -11.86 19.69 1.68
N ASN A 241 -13.07 19.36 2.07
CA ASN A 241 -13.97 20.26 2.79
C ASN A 241 -13.37 20.71 4.13
N ASP A 242 -12.86 19.78 4.94
CA ASP A 242 -12.17 20.08 6.20
C ASP A 242 -10.96 20.99 5.97
N ALA A 243 -10.18 20.74 4.92
CA ALA A 243 -9.02 21.56 4.59
C ALA A 243 -9.44 23.00 4.19
N VAL A 244 -10.47 23.15 3.36
CA VAL A 244 -11.02 24.47 2.95
C VAL A 244 -11.56 25.24 4.15
N GLU A 245 -12.37 24.60 5.01
CA GLU A 245 -12.92 25.21 6.22
C GLU A 245 -11.84 25.72 7.17
N LYS A 246 -10.68 25.05 7.17
CA LYS A 246 -9.51 25.44 7.99
C LYS A 246 -8.53 26.36 7.27
N GLY A 247 -8.87 26.84 6.08
CA GLY A 247 -8.12 27.89 5.37
C GLY A 247 -7.05 27.38 4.39
N ALA A 248 -7.06 26.11 4.00
CA ALA A 248 -6.22 25.61 2.93
C ALA A 248 -6.61 26.19 1.57
N THR A 249 -5.65 26.27 0.68
CA THR A 249 -5.84 26.66 -0.71
C THR A 249 -5.92 25.41 -1.57
N ILE A 250 -6.98 25.28 -2.35
CA ILE A 250 -7.23 24.14 -3.24
C ILE A 250 -6.92 24.55 -4.68
N ASP A 251 -6.13 23.73 -5.36
CA ASP A 251 -5.68 23.95 -6.72
C ASP A 251 -5.94 22.66 -7.53
N GLU A 252 -7.15 22.58 -8.08
CA GLU A 252 -7.57 21.43 -8.91
C GLU A 252 -6.85 21.47 -10.25
N ILE A 253 -6.26 20.34 -10.66
CA ILE A 253 -5.59 20.21 -11.95
C ILE A 253 -6.53 19.52 -12.91
N ASN A 254 -7.22 20.33 -13.72
CA ASN A 254 -8.23 19.92 -14.67
C ASN A 254 -7.92 20.55 -16.04
N PRO A 255 -7.05 19.93 -16.84
CA PRO A 255 -6.53 20.54 -18.07
C PRO A 255 -7.60 20.88 -19.10
N ALA A 256 -8.65 20.07 -19.22
CA ALA A 256 -9.74 20.26 -20.17
C ALA A 256 -10.91 21.11 -19.62
N ASN A 257 -10.83 21.60 -18.38
CA ASN A 257 -11.91 22.31 -17.68
C ASN A 257 -13.24 21.52 -17.67
N GLU A 258 -13.17 20.24 -17.39
CA GLU A 258 -14.31 19.32 -17.38
C GLU A 258 -15.18 19.54 -16.14
N ASP A 259 -16.49 19.31 -16.28
CA ASP A 259 -17.43 19.36 -15.16
C ASP A 259 -17.56 17.99 -14.48
N PHE A 260 -17.03 17.86 -13.27
CA PHE A 260 -17.10 16.66 -12.44
C PHE A 260 -18.34 16.59 -11.54
N SER A 261 -19.20 17.62 -11.54
CA SER A 261 -20.47 17.59 -10.76
C SER A 261 -21.48 16.59 -11.32
N GLN A 262 -21.36 16.26 -12.59
CA GLN A 262 -22.22 15.31 -13.32
C GLN A 262 -21.36 14.17 -13.85
N GLN A 263 -21.17 13.10 -13.06
CA GLN A 263 -20.37 11.94 -13.46
C GLN A 263 -20.94 10.63 -12.88
N GLU A 264 -20.70 9.53 -13.59
CA GLU A 264 -21.08 8.18 -13.17
C GLU A 264 -19.88 7.40 -12.56
N HIS A 265 -18.67 7.94 -12.57
CA HIS A 265 -17.44 7.17 -12.41
C HIS A 265 -16.58 7.52 -11.19
N PHE A 266 -17.02 8.32 -10.23
CA PHE A 266 -16.26 8.68 -9.03
C PHE A 266 -14.84 9.21 -9.29
N LYS A 267 -14.61 9.90 -10.40
CA LYS A 267 -13.30 10.50 -10.70
C LYS A 267 -13.11 11.79 -9.93
N ILE A 268 -11.92 11.99 -9.42
CA ILE A 268 -11.50 13.22 -8.74
C ILE A 268 -10.26 13.73 -9.47
N PRO A 269 -10.24 14.96 -9.98
CA PRO A 269 -9.03 15.54 -10.57
C PRO A 269 -7.87 15.55 -9.57
N PRO A 270 -6.62 15.35 -10.03
CA PRO A 270 -5.47 15.57 -9.16
C PRO A 270 -5.51 16.97 -8.57
N THR A 271 -5.42 17.06 -7.25
CA THR A 271 -5.65 18.31 -6.53
C THR A 271 -4.50 18.62 -5.60
N ILE A 272 -3.89 19.79 -5.74
CA ILE A 272 -2.89 20.31 -4.82
C ILE A 272 -3.59 21.03 -3.68
N VAL A 273 -3.13 20.78 -2.46
CA VAL A 273 -3.63 21.41 -1.24
C VAL A 273 -2.48 22.14 -0.57
N SER A 274 -2.52 23.48 -0.59
CA SER A 274 -1.49 24.33 0.00
C SER A 274 -1.99 24.99 1.28
N ASN A 275 -1.07 25.58 2.07
CA ASN A 275 -1.38 26.25 3.33
C ASN A 275 -2.05 25.32 4.35
N THR A 276 -1.62 24.06 4.36
CA THR A 276 -2.13 23.06 5.30
C THR A 276 -1.58 23.26 6.70
N THR A 277 -2.38 22.90 7.70
CA THR A 277 -2.01 22.86 9.11
C THR A 277 -2.16 21.46 9.69
N ASP A 278 -1.45 21.15 10.76
CA ASP A 278 -1.40 19.80 11.35
C ASP A 278 -2.76 19.31 11.88
N ASP A 279 -3.71 20.21 12.15
CA ASP A 279 -5.06 19.90 12.61
C ASP A 279 -6.04 19.57 11.48
N MET A 280 -5.65 19.72 10.21
CA MET A 280 -6.44 19.32 9.07
C MET A 280 -6.43 17.79 8.93
N LYS A 281 -7.59 17.18 8.68
CA LYS A 281 -7.70 15.71 8.49
C LYS A 281 -6.79 15.17 7.41
N ILE A 282 -6.63 15.92 6.31
CA ILE A 282 -5.74 15.54 5.21
C ILE A 282 -4.27 15.40 5.64
N MET A 283 -3.86 16.06 6.72
CA MET A 283 -2.51 15.92 7.31
C MET A 283 -2.43 14.84 8.38
N GLN A 284 -3.56 14.39 8.93
CA GLN A 284 -3.61 13.40 10.01
C GLN A 284 -3.86 11.97 9.53
N GLU A 285 -4.57 11.82 8.40
CA GLU A 285 -4.96 10.52 7.85
C GLU A 285 -4.25 10.24 6.53
N GLU A 286 -4.05 8.95 6.20
CA GLU A 286 -3.65 8.54 4.86
C GLU A 286 -4.70 8.97 3.83
N ILE A 287 -4.27 9.64 2.78
CA ILE A 287 -5.18 10.21 1.77
C ILE A 287 -5.76 9.08 0.90
N PHE A 288 -4.93 8.19 0.38
CA PHE A 288 -5.34 7.09 -0.50
C PHE A 288 -6.22 7.57 -1.66
N GLY A 289 -5.78 8.63 -2.33
CA GLY A 289 -6.51 9.34 -3.37
C GLY A 289 -5.63 10.37 -4.08
N PRO A 290 -6.16 11.09 -5.08
CA PRO A 290 -5.38 11.98 -5.94
C PRO A 290 -5.17 13.41 -5.35
N LEU A 291 -5.26 13.56 -4.03
CA LEU A 291 -5.03 14.82 -3.34
C LEU A 291 -3.59 14.90 -2.85
N LEU A 292 -2.91 16.02 -3.05
CA LEU A 292 -1.49 16.21 -2.75
C LEU A 292 -1.25 17.47 -1.92
N PRO A 293 -1.17 17.37 -0.58
CA PRO A 293 -0.69 18.45 0.26
C PRO A 293 0.75 18.84 -0.10
N VAL A 294 1.00 20.15 -0.17
CA VAL A 294 2.33 20.72 -0.38
C VAL A 294 2.68 21.59 0.81
N VAL A 295 3.66 21.14 1.59
CA VAL A 295 4.16 21.77 2.82
C VAL A 295 5.50 22.43 2.54
N GLU A 296 5.73 23.60 3.14
CA GLU A 296 6.97 24.35 2.99
C GLU A 296 7.98 24.01 4.09
N TYR A 297 9.28 24.11 3.76
CA TYR A 297 10.36 24.12 4.73
C TYR A 297 11.38 25.24 4.39
N GLU A 298 12.09 25.74 5.39
CA GLU A 298 13.23 26.63 5.21
C GLU A 298 14.56 25.87 5.32
N GLU A 299 14.69 25.07 6.39
CA GLU A 299 15.88 24.25 6.63
C GLU A 299 15.54 22.76 6.53
N ILE A 300 16.43 21.97 5.95
CA ILE A 300 16.19 20.55 5.67
C ILE A 300 15.86 19.73 6.94
N ASP A 301 16.36 20.17 8.10
CA ASP A 301 16.07 19.53 9.39
C ASP A 301 14.60 19.66 9.79
N GLU A 302 13.91 20.71 9.34
CA GLU A 302 12.46 20.87 9.54
C GLU A 302 11.69 19.84 8.73
N ALA A 303 12.06 19.65 7.44
CA ALA A 303 11.46 18.65 6.60
C ALA A 303 11.63 17.24 7.20
N THR A 304 12.79 16.95 7.76
CA THR A 304 13.06 15.66 8.42
C THR A 304 12.17 15.46 9.66
N LYS A 305 12.00 16.48 10.48
CA LYS A 305 11.15 16.42 11.68
C LYS A 305 9.67 16.21 11.34
N LEU A 306 9.17 16.87 10.31
CA LEU A 306 7.78 16.70 9.84
C LEU A 306 7.50 15.25 9.43
N THR A 307 8.50 14.56 8.88
CA THR A 307 8.31 13.20 8.35
C THR A 307 8.46 12.10 9.40
N VAL A 308 9.20 12.33 10.48
CA VAL A 308 9.48 11.31 11.52
C VAL A 308 8.29 11.07 12.45
N SER A 309 7.35 11.99 12.56
CA SER A 309 6.23 11.86 13.49
C SER A 309 5.24 10.73 13.13
N TYR A 310 5.18 10.33 11.88
CA TYR A 310 4.23 9.31 11.40
C TYR A 310 4.90 8.16 10.64
N THR A 311 5.89 8.46 9.80
CA THR A 311 6.60 7.48 8.98
C THR A 311 8.10 7.62 9.24
N HIS A 312 8.77 6.53 9.60
CA HIS A 312 10.23 6.54 9.72
C HIS A 312 10.87 6.47 8.35
N LEU A 313 11.45 7.57 7.88
CA LEU A 313 12.25 7.60 6.65
C LEU A 313 13.62 6.95 6.81
N THR A 314 14.11 6.91 8.04
CA THR A 314 15.30 6.16 8.41
C THR A 314 14.88 5.10 9.42
N LEU A 315 15.31 3.88 9.17
CA LEU A 315 15.24 2.87 10.24
C LEU A 315 15.91 3.48 11.47
N PRO A 316 15.31 3.34 12.67
CA PRO A 316 16.04 3.67 13.89
C PRO A 316 17.28 2.80 13.87
N THR A 317 18.37 3.38 13.39
CA THR A 317 19.65 2.72 13.36
C THR A 317 20.19 2.70 14.77
N LYS A 318 19.77 1.73 15.53
CA LYS A 318 20.73 1.04 16.31
C LYS A 318 21.16 -0.17 15.54
N GLN A 319 22.15 0.04 14.75
CA GLN A 319 23.03 -1.02 14.39
C GLN A 319 24.01 -1.23 15.52
N ASP A 320 23.64 -2.11 16.39
CA ASP A 320 24.59 -2.98 17.03
C ASP A 320 24.26 -4.36 16.48
N VAL A 321 24.90 -4.71 15.42
CA VAL A 321 25.03 -6.07 14.92
C VAL A 321 26.27 -6.66 15.53
#